data_1dc3a9cb9047cac0ca97896b7da928d5
#
_entry.id   1dc3a9cb9047cac0ca97896b7da928d5
#
_cell.length_a   1.000
_cell.length_b   1.000
_cell.length_c   1.000
_cell.angle_alpha   90.00
_cell.angle_beta   90.00
_cell.angle_gamma   90.00
#
_symmetry.space_group_name_H-M   'P 1'
#
loop_
_entity.id
_entity.type
_entity.pdbx_description
1 polymer ?
#
loop_
_entity_poly.entity_id
_entity_poly.type
_entity_poly.pdbx_seq_one_letter_code
_entity_poly.pdbx_strand_id
1 'polypeptide(L)'
;MKKTLLVAATALAISGAAMAEPVKVGMITTLSGGGAGLGVDVRDGFMLAVKQAGNPDLEVVIEDDARKPDLAVQLADKMIQSEKVDILTGIIWSNLAMAVVPSAVAQGKFYISPNAGPSQLAGRGCHQDYFNVAWQNDNLHEVMGAHATGEGYSKPFILAPNYPAGKDALTGFKRFYEGELAGELYTQLGQTDYAGEIAQIRASGADSLFFFLPGGMGISFMKQFAASGIDLPVMGPAFSFDQGILGAVGEAALGVKNGSQWSKDIDNETNRAFVESFEAEYGRLPSLYASQGFDTANLILSAMSTADIADRDAFRAALKAADFKSTRGDFSFGNNHHPIQDIYVREVVMEGDVLTNRIVSVGLEDHQDAYAGDCGM
;
A
#
# COMPACT_ATOMS: atom_id res chain seq x y z
N MET A 1 -36.21 -31.54 -73.74
CA MET A 1 -35.31 -31.93 -72.64
C MET A 1 -34.70 -30.65 -72.06
N LYS A 2 -35.21 -30.11 -70.91
CA LYS A 2 -34.71 -28.94 -70.25
C LYS A 2 -33.83 -29.41 -69.10
N LYS A 3 -32.54 -29.09 -69.10
CA LYS A 3 -31.58 -29.34 -68.01
C LYS A 3 -31.63 -28.17 -67.01
N THR A 4 -32.09 -28.44 -65.82
CA THR A 4 -32.06 -27.46 -64.69
C THR A 4 -30.70 -27.62 -63.96
N LEU A 5 -29.88 -26.56 -63.98
CA LEU A 5 -28.69 -26.48 -63.16
C LEU A 5 -29.08 -26.02 -61.74
N LEU A 6 -28.78 -26.86 -60.76
CA LEU A 6 -28.83 -26.48 -59.35
C LEU A 6 -27.48 -25.79 -58.99
N VAL A 7 -27.54 -24.54 -58.63
CA VAL A 7 -26.38 -23.82 -58.03
C VAL A 7 -26.49 -23.99 -56.51
N ALA A 8 -25.57 -24.75 -55.94
CA ALA A 8 -25.43 -24.83 -54.50
C ALA A 8 -24.61 -23.61 -53.97
N ALA A 9 -25.26 -22.70 -53.27
CA ALA A 9 -24.61 -21.59 -52.58
C ALA A 9 -24.06 -22.11 -51.25
N THR A 10 -22.73 -22.25 -51.16
CA THR A 10 -22.02 -22.53 -49.91
C THR A 10 -21.89 -21.24 -49.10
N ALA A 11 -22.67 -21.09 -48.05
CA ALA A 11 -22.49 -19.98 -47.08
C ALA A 11 -21.27 -20.29 -46.22
N LEU A 12 -20.18 -19.54 -46.41
CA LEU A 12 -19.07 -19.49 -45.46
C LEU A 12 -19.55 -18.75 -44.23
N ALA A 13 -19.77 -19.49 -43.13
CA ALA A 13 -19.90 -18.88 -41.82
C ALA A 13 -18.51 -18.38 -41.35
N ILE A 14 -18.27 -17.10 -41.46
CA ILE A 14 -17.14 -16.45 -40.82
C ILE A 14 -17.47 -16.40 -39.33
N SER A 15 -16.95 -17.35 -38.57
CA SER A 15 -16.91 -17.27 -37.10
C SER A 15 -15.95 -16.13 -36.78
N GLY A 16 -16.48 -14.95 -36.58
CA GLY A 16 -15.73 -13.85 -35.95
C GLY A 16 -15.36 -14.35 -34.53
N ALA A 17 -14.09 -14.57 -34.27
CA ALA A 17 -13.63 -14.69 -32.90
C ALA A 17 -14.05 -13.39 -32.19
N ALA A 18 -14.99 -13.49 -31.26
CA ALA A 18 -15.27 -12.38 -30.35
C ALA A 18 -13.94 -12.10 -29.63
N MET A 19 -13.33 -10.93 -29.90
CA MET A 19 -12.22 -10.46 -29.09
C MET A 19 -12.76 -10.32 -27.69
N ALA A 20 -12.10 -10.93 -26.69
CA ALA A 20 -12.45 -10.71 -25.30
C ALA A 20 -12.34 -9.23 -25.00
N GLU A 21 -13.30 -8.66 -24.27
CA GLU A 21 -13.20 -7.28 -23.85
C GLU A 21 -12.01 -7.14 -22.88
N PRO A 22 -11.26 -6.02 -22.92
CA PRO A 22 -10.13 -5.83 -22.02
C PRO A 22 -10.62 -5.81 -20.56
N VAL A 23 -9.81 -6.34 -19.66
CA VAL A 23 -10.06 -6.23 -18.21
C VAL A 23 -10.00 -4.76 -17.82
N LYS A 24 -11.02 -4.24 -17.14
CA LYS A 24 -11.08 -2.84 -16.74
C LYS A 24 -10.75 -2.67 -15.27
N VAL A 25 -9.72 -1.89 -14.98
CA VAL A 25 -9.28 -1.52 -13.63
C VAL A 25 -9.63 -0.08 -13.33
N GLY A 26 -10.42 0.14 -12.28
CA GLY A 26 -10.69 1.45 -11.72
C GLY A 26 -9.71 1.76 -10.59
N MET A 27 -8.82 2.72 -10.80
CA MET A 27 -7.90 3.20 -9.78
C MET A 27 -8.43 4.51 -9.17
N ILE A 28 -8.85 4.46 -7.92
CA ILE A 28 -9.23 5.62 -7.13
C ILE A 28 -8.10 5.90 -6.16
N THR A 29 -7.40 7.01 -6.31
CA THR A 29 -6.24 7.29 -5.46
C THR A 29 -6.10 8.78 -5.19
N THR A 30 -5.34 9.17 -4.16
CA THR A 30 -5.17 10.57 -3.79
C THR A 30 -4.11 11.22 -4.67
N LEU A 31 -4.51 12.06 -5.60
CA LEU A 31 -3.59 12.75 -6.53
C LEU A 31 -3.46 14.25 -6.24
N SER A 32 -4.19 14.76 -5.25
CA SER A 32 -4.15 16.18 -4.86
C SER A 32 -4.06 16.36 -3.33
N GLY A 33 -3.62 17.54 -2.89
CA GLY A 33 -3.49 17.90 -1.48
C GLY A 33 -2.29 17.26 -0.76
N GLY A 34 -2.30 17.26 0.56
CA GLY A 34 -1.16 16.85 1.41
C GLY A 34 -0.78 15.36 1.38
N GLY A 35 -1.53 14.53 0.66
CA GLY A 35 -1.26 13.12 0.44
C GLY A 35 -0.97 12.76 -1.01
N ALA A 36 -0.91 13.75 -1.91
CA ALA A 36 -0.80 13.52 -3.36
C ALA A 36 0.42 12.66 -3.75
N GLY A 37 1.57 12.89 -3.14
CA GLY A 37 2.79 12.13 -3.44
C GLY A 37 2.63 10.62 -3.27
N LEU A 38 1.83 10.19 -2.28
CA LEU A 38 1.60 8.78 -2.00
C LEU A 38 0.79 8.10 -3.14
N GLY A 39 -0.31 8.75 -3.56
CA GLY A 39 -1.15 8.24 -4.64
C GLY A 39 -0.49 8.33 -6.01
N VAL A 40 0.30 9.37 -6.25
CA VAL A 40 1.12 9.52 -7.46
C VAL A 40 2.10 8.36 -7.57
N ASP A 41 2.77 7.99 -6.50
CA ASP A 41 3.72 6.88 -6.50
C ASP A 41 3.04 5.53 -6.72
N VAL A 42 1.89 5.26 -6.09
CA VAL A 42 1.09 4.05 -6.37
C VAL A 42 0.71 3.99 -7.85
N ARG A 43 0.20 5.08 -8.40
CA ARG A 43 -0.16 5.18 -9.82
C ARG A 43 1.04 4.93 -10.73
N ASP A 44 2.15 5.59 -10.46
CA ASP A 44 3.35 5.51 -11.31
C ASP A 44 3.95 4.10 -11.28
N GLY A 45 4.04 3.48 -10.11
CA GLY A 45 4.48 2.08 -10.00
C GLY A 45 3.55 1.11 -10.75
N PHE A 46 2.23 1.27 -10.59
CA PHE A 46 1.24 0.46 -11.30
C PHE A 46 1.36 0.62 -12.82
N MET A 47 1.41 1.86 -13.29
CA MET A 47 1.51 2.15 -14.73
C MET A 47 2.84 1.73 -15.34
N LEU A 48 3.93 1.72 -14.55
CA LEU A 48 5.22 1.17 -15.00
C LEU A 48 5.10 -0.32 -15.31
N ALA A 49 4.47 -1.12 -14.42
CA ALA A 49 4.27 -2.54 -14.65
C ALA A 49 3.39 -2.80 -15.87
N VAL A 50 2.29 -2.04 -16.03
CA VAL A 50 1.41 -2.14 -17.22
C VAL A 50 2.19 -1.82 -18.50
N LYS A 51 3.03 -0.79 -18.48
CA LYS A 51 3.88 -0.42 -19.62
C LYS A 51 4.88 -1.52 -19.96
N GLN A 52 5.51 -2.13 -18.95
CA GLN A 52 6.49 -3.22 -19.14
C GLN A 52 5.85 -4.50 -19.66
N ALA A 53 4.59 -4.76 -19.33
CA ALA A 53 3.84 -5.90 -19.88
C ALA A 53 3.57 -5.81 -21.39
N GLY A 54 3.82 -4.65 -22.01
CA GLY A 54 3.81 -4.50 -23.45
C GLY A 54 2.42 -4.61 -24.09
N ASN A 55 1.51 -3.72 -23.76
CA ASN A 55 0.17 -3.66 -24.36
C ASN A 55 -0.77 -4.82 -23.92
N PRO A 56 -0.94 -5.05 -22.63
CA PRO A 56 -1.88 -6.07 -22.12
C PRO A 56 -3.33 -5.69 -22.47
N ASP A 57 -4.22 -6.69 -22.55
CA ASP A 57 -5.67 -6.46 -22.67
C ASP A 57 -6.25 -5.93 -21.35
N LEU A 58 -5.73 -4.78 -20.93
CA LEU A 58 -6.03 -4.10 -19.67
C LEU A 58 -6.29 -2.61 -19.94
N GLU A 59 -7.44 -2.12 -19.49
CA GLU A 59 -7.77 -0.69 -19.46
C GLU A 59 -7.74 -0.16 -18.04
N VAL A 60 -7.08 0.97 -17.79
CA VAL A 60 -6.99 1.59 -16.47
C VAL A 60 -7.65 2.95 -16.48
N VAL A 61 -8.70 3.11 -15.66
CA VAL A 61 -9.37 4.41 -15.42
C VAL A 61 -8.88 4.96 -14.08
N ILE A 62 -8.36 6.18 -14.05
CA ILE A 62 -7.74 6.77 -12.86
C ILE A 62 -8.49 8.03 -12.44
N GLU A 63 -8.87 8.11 -11.15
CA GLU A 63 -9.58 9.24 -10.57
C GLU A 63 -8.96 9.68 -9.24
N ASP A 64 -9.03 10.97 -8.95
CA ASP A 64 -8.54 11.58 -7.71
C ASP A 64 -9.62 11.63 -6.64
N ASP A 65 -9.43 10.93 -5.54
CA ASP A 65 -10.32 10.96 -4.37
C ASP A 65 -10.17 12.24 -3.51
N ALA A 66 -9.14 13.03 -3.78
CA ALA A 66 -8.81 14.25 -3.01
C ALA A 66 -8.83 14.01 -1.47
N ARG A 67 -8.62 12.77 -1.03
CA ARG A 67 -8.70 12.31 0.36
C ARG A 67 -10.09 12.51 1.00
N LYS A 68 -11.16 12.47 0.19
CA LYS A 68 -12.55 12.66 0.63
C LYS A 68 -13.33 11.36 0.55
N PRO A 69 -13.78 10.77 1.67
CA PRO A 69 -14.54 9.50 1.65
C PRO A 69 -15.78 9.54 0.76
N ASP A 70 -16.57 10.60 0.84
CA ASP A 70 -17.79 10.73 0.04
C ASP A 70 -17.50 10.78 -1.47
N LEU A 71 -16.41 11.44 -1.87
CA LEU A 71 -15.98 11.47 -3.26
C LEU A 71 -15.48 10.09 -3.71
N ALA A 72 -14.70 9.40 -2.87
CA ALA A 72 -14.22 8.04 -3.19
C ALA A 72 -15.38 7.07 -3.42
N VAL A 73 -16.45 7.15 -2.62
CA VAL A 73 -17.67 6.34 -2.80
C VAL A 73 -18.37 6.70 -4.13
N GLN A 74 -18.54 7.98 -4.43
CA GLN A 74 -19.15 8.41 -5.70
C GLN A 74 -18.36 7.95 -6.93
N LEU A 75 -17.02 8.02 -6.84
CA LEU A 75 -16.13 7.55 -7.91
C LEU A 75 -16.21 6.02 -8.07
N ALA A 76 -16.25 5.27 -6.98
CA ALA A 76 -16.42 3.82 -7.03
C ALA A 76 -17.76 3.43 -7.67
N ASP A 77 -18.85 4.07 -7.29
CA ASP A 77 -20.17 3.83 -7.89
C ASP A 77 -20.18 4.19 -9.39
N LYS A 78 -19.56 5.31 -9.79
CA LYS A 78 -19.40 5.69 -11.21
C LYS A 78 -18.63 4.60 -11.98
N MET A 79 -17.48 4.17 -11.45
CA MET A 79 -16.63 3.16 -12.08
C MET A 79 -17.36 1.82 -12.22
N ILE A 80 -18.08 1.38 -11.19
CA ILE A 80 -18.83 0.12 -11.23
C ILE A 80 -20.02 0.21 -12.18
N GLN A 81 -20.82 1.26 -12.09
CA GLN A 81 -22.10 1.33 -12.77
C GLN A 81 -22.01 1.87 -14.21
N SER A 82 -21.14 2.85 -14.46
CA SER A 82 -21.00 3.51 -15.75
C SER A 82 -19.83 3.00 -16.57
N GLU A 83 -18.65 2.93 -15.98
CA GLU A 83 -17.41 2.49 -16.65
C GLU A 83 -17.33 0.96 -16.76
N LYS A 84 -18.12 0.23 -15.93
CA LYS A 84 -18.16 -1.24 -15.89
C LYS A 84 -16.81 -1.87 -15.56
N VAL A 85 -16.06 -1.28 -14.62
CA VAL A 85 -14.80 -1.86 -14.17
C VAL A 85 -15.00 -3.23 -13.54
N ASP A 86 -14.01 -4.10 -13.68
CA ASP A 86 -13.97 -5.45 -13.12
C ASP A 86 -13.27 -5.47 -11.76
N ILE A 87 -12.23 -4.65 -11.63
CA ILE A 87 -11.37 -4.53 -10.46
C ILE A 87 -11.32 -3.09 -10.01
N LEU A 88 -11.40 -2.84 -8.71
CA LEU A 88 -11.09 -1.55 -8.09
C LEU A 88 -9.78 -1.64 -7.33
N THR A 89 -9.02 -0.54 -7.31
CA THR A 89 -7.71 -0.43 -6.65
C THR A 89 -7.39 1.02 -6.28
N GLY A 90 -6.24 1.26 -5.66
CA GLY A 90 -5.60 2.58 -5.57
C GLY A 90 -5.74 3.32 -4.24
N ILE A 91 -6.74 3.02 -3.41
CA ILE A 91 -7.02 3.80 -2.19
C ILE A 91 -5.85 3.75 -1.20
N ILE A 92 -5.41 4.96 -0.79
CA ILE A 92 -4.32 5.16 0.16
C ILE A 92 -4.80 5.12 1.61
N TRP A 93 -5.95 5.73 1.92
CA TRP A 93 -6.40 6.01 3.28
C TRP A 93 -7.39 4.98 3.79
N SER A 94 -7.15 4.43 4.98
CA SER A 94 -7.98 3.35 5.54
C SER A 94 -9.43 3.74 5.78
N ASN A 95 -9.73 5.02 6.09
CA ASN A 95 -11.12 5.48 6.21
C ASN A 95 -11.85 5.51 4.85
N LEU A 96 -11.15 5.77 3.75
CA LEU A 96 -11.69 5.66 2.39
C LEU A 96 -11.88 4.18 2.01
N ALA A 97 -10.90 3.32 2.31
CA ALA A 97 -11.03 1.88 2.07
C ALA A 97 -12.23 1.29 2.81
N MET A 98 -12.43 1.66 4.07
CA MET A 98 -13.60 1.22 4.86
C MET A 98 -14.93 1.70 4.27
N ALA A 99 -14.94 2.84 3.58
CA ALA A 99 -16.14 3.36 2.93
C ALA A 99 -16.44 2.67 1.58
N VAL A 100 -15.40 2.28 0.83
CA VAL A 100 -15.53 1.78 -0.56
C VAL A 100 -15.53 0.26 -0.64
N VAL A 101 -14.58 -0.41 0.02
CA VAL A 101 -14.33 -1.86 -0.17
C VAL A 101 -15.55 -2.72 0.10
N PRO A 102 -16.29 -2.57 1.23
CA PRO A 102 -17.43 -3.43 1.51
C PRO A 102 -18.52 -3.35 0.43
N SER A 103 -18.78 -2.15 -0.11
CA SER A 103 -19.76 -1.94 -1.18
C SER A 103 -19.29 -2.53 -2.51
N ALA A 104 -18.01 -2.36 -2.84
CA ALA A 104 -17.43 -2.87 -4.09
C ALA A 104 -17.50 -4.39 -4.18
N VAL A 105 -17.06 -5.10 -3.12
CA VAL A 105 -17.09 -6.57 -3.09
C VAL A 105 -18.52 -7.11 -3.02
N ALA A 106 -19.44 -6.43 -2.32
CA ALA A 106 -20.85 -6.80 -2.30
C ALA A 106 -21.53 -6.65 -3.67
N GLN A 107 -21.04 -5.75 -4.52
CA GLN A 107 -21.45 -5.60 -5.92
C GLN A 107 -20.73 -6.58 -6.87
N GLY A 108 -20.01 -7.54 -6.33
CA GLY A 108 -19.31 -8.56 -7.09
C GLY A 108 -18.06 -8.07 -7.80
N LYS A 109 -17.41 -7.02 -7.35
CA LYS A 109 -16.14 -6.55 -7.90
C LYS A 109 -14.97 -7.07 -7.08
N PHE A 110 -13.85 -7.33 -7.73
CA PHE A 110 -12.59 -7.52 -7.01
C PHE A 110 -12.09 -6.17 -6.50
N TYR A 111 -11.59 -6.16 -5.28
CA TYR A 111 -10.85 -5.03 -4.76
C TYR A 111 -9.42 -5.48 -4.40
N ILE A 112 -8.43 -4.91 -5.07
CA ILE A 112 -7.01 -5.23 -4.82
C ILE A 112 -6.34 -3.98 -4.26
N SER A 113 -6.04 -4.01 -2.96
CA SER A 113 -5.48 -2.86 -2.26
C SER A 113 -3.97 -2.78 -2.45
N PRO A 114 -3.45 -1.69 -2.99
CA PRO A 114 -2.02 -1.44 -3.05
C PRO A 114 -1.49 -0.76 -1.79
N ASN A 115 -2.33 -0.41 -0.82
CA ASN A 115 -1.90 0.33 0.37
C ASN A 115 -2.78 0.08 1.60
N ALA A 116 -3.99 0.63 1.64
CA ALA A 116 -4.83 0.59 2.82
C ALA A 116 -5.15 -0.85 3.26
N GLY A 117 -4.72 -1.22 4.47
CA GLY A 117 -4.94 -2.54 5.06
C GLY A 117 -5.53 -2.47 6.47
N PRO A 118 -6.73 -1.85 6.68
CA PRO A 118 -7.30 -1.70 8.00
C PRO A 118 -7.62 -3.06 8.62
N SER A 119 -7.43 -3.17 9.94
CA SER A 119 -7.63 -4.39 10.73
C SER A 119 -9.02 -4.99 10.55
N GLN A 120 -10.04 -4.15 10.34
CA GLN A 120 -11.41 -4.60 10.11
C GLN A 120 -11.55 -5.44 8.83
N LEU A 121 -10.82 -5.10 7.76
CA LEU A 121 -10.85 -5.84 6.49
C LEU A 121 -9.90 -7.06 6.51
N ALA A 122 -8.94 -7.11 7.42
CA ALA A 122 -8.08 -8.28 7.62
C ALA A 122 -8.76 -9.36 8.47
N GLY A 123 -9.57 -8.93 9.47
CA GLY A 123 -10.28 -9.81 10.39
C GLY A 123 -11.71 -10.10 9.94
N ARG A 124 -12.69 -9.76 10.77
CA ARG A 124 -14.12 -10.12 10.57
C ARG A 124 -14.78 -9.58 9.32
N GLY A 125 -14.23 -8.54 8.72
CA GLY A 125 -14.68 -7.97 7.44
C GLY A 125 -13.91 -8.48 6.23
N CYS A 126 -13.12 -9.55 6.38
CA CYS A 126 -12.44 -10.17 5.25
C CYS A 126 -13.45 -10.67 4.21
N HIS A 127 -13.05 -10.65 2.96
CA HIS A 127 -13.92 -11.07 1.87
C HIS A 127 -13.09 -11.75 0.78
N GLN A 128 -13.64 -12.82 0.19
CA GLN A 128 -12.96 -13.63 -0.83
C GLN A 128 -12.51 -12.83 -2.07
N ASP A 129 -13.13 -11.69 -2.36
CA ASP A 129 -12.81 -10.81 -3.50
C ASP A 129 -12.00 -9.57 -3.07
N TYR A 130 -11.55 -9.52 -1.82
CA TYR A 130 -10.63 -8.49 -1.31
C TYR A 130 -9.23 -9.07 -1.12
N PHE A 131 -8.24 -8.41 -1.71
CA PHE A 131 -6.82 -8.75 -1.59
C PHE A 131 -6.05 -7.50 -1.18
N ASN A 132 -5.11 -7.63 -0.27
CA ASN A 132 -4.18 -6.57 0.07
C ASN A 132 -2.76 -6.98 -0.35
N VAL A 133 -2.16 -6.22 -1.25
CA VAL A 133 -0.80 -6.52 -1.75
C VAL A 133 0.27 -5.87 -0.88
N ALA A 134 -0.08 -4.87 -0.08
CA ALA A 134 0.88 -4.07 0.68
C ALA A 134 1.23 -4.66 2.05
N TRP A 135 0.32 -4.59 2.99
CA TRP A 135 0.46 -4.99 4.40
C TRP A 135 -0.92 -5.06 5.08
N GLN A 136 -0.96 -5.59 6.28
CA GLN A 136 -1.98 -5.21 7.25
C GLN A 136 -1.44 -4.02 8.07
N ASN A 137 -2.29 -3.05 8.40
CA ASN A 137 -1.84 -1.76 8.96
C ASN A 137 -0.92 -1.87 10.18
N ASP A 138 -1.09 -2.86 11.04
CA ASP A 138 -0.29 -3.02 12.27
C ASP A 138 1.17 -3.37 11.97
N ASN A 139 1.44 -4.11 10.88
CA ASN A 139 2.71 -4.83 10.67
C ASN A 139 3.96 -3.93 10.75
N LEU A 140 3.93 -2.75 10.10
CA LEU A 140 5.07 -1.84 10.10
C LEU A 140 5.27 -1.13 11.46
N HIS A 141 4.30 -1.24 12.33
CA HIS A 141 4.33 -0.69 13.69
C HIS A 141 4.73 -1.76 14.71
N GLU A 142 4.33 -3.01 14.47
CA GLU A 142 4.74 -4.18 15.25
C GLU A 142 6.26 -4.33 15.25
N VAL A 143 6.90 -4.23 14.09
CA VAL A 143 8.36 -4.30 14.00
C VAL A 143 9.03 -3.17 14.77
N MET A 144 8.40 -1.99 14.84
CA MET A 144 8.95 -0.87 15.61
C MET A 144 8.74 -1.02 17.12
N GLY A 145 7.66 -1.68 17.56
CA GLY A 145 7.47 -2.10 18.93
C GLY A 145 8.54 -3.11 19.39
N ALA A 146 8.80 -4.12 18.55
CA ALA A 146 9.88 -5.08 18.77
C ALA A 146 11.26 -4.41 18.80
N HIS A 147 11.52 -3.49 17.86
CA HIS A 147 12.77 -2.71 17.82
C HIS A 147 12.95 -1.88 19.09
N ALA A 148 11.90 -1.18 19.54
CA ALA A 148 11.95 -0.37 20.75
C ALA A 148 12.30 -1.22 22.00
N THR A 149 11.73 -2.43 22.10
CA THR A 149 12.07 -3.40 23.14
C THR A 149 13.53 -3.85 23.03
N GLY A 150 13.99 -4.18 21.82
CA GLY A 150 15.37 -4.62 21.57
C GLY A 150 16.42 -3.56 21.87
N GLU A 151 16.13 -2.28 21.63
CA GLU A 151 17.01 -1.14 21.97
C GLU A 151 16.97 -0.78 23.47
N GLY A 152 16.06 -1.37 24.24
CA GLY A 152 15.92 -1.13 25.67
C GLY A 152 15.25 0.19 26.01
N TYR A 153 14.49 0.79 25.08
CA TYR A 153 13.68 1.97 25.40
C TYR A 153 12.61 1.59 26.43
N SER A 154 12.61 2.26 27.55
CA SER A 154 11.79 1.92 28.71
C SER A 154 10.51 2.74 28.81
N LYS A 155 10.48 3.91 28.17
CA LYS A 155 9.37 4.88 28.22
C LYS A 155 9.18 5.64 26.90
N PRO A 156 8.87 4.99 25.78
CA PRO A 156 8.56 5.70 24.56
C PRO A 156 7.27 6.52 24.69
N PHE A 157 7.26 7.70 24.06
CA PHE A 157 6.01 8.42 23.78
C PHE A 157 5.54 8.03 22.39
N ILE A 158 4.25 7.69 22.24
CA ILE A 158 3.70 7.25 20.96
C ILE A 158 2.56 8.15 20.47
N LEU A 159 2.52 8.46 19.17
CA LEU A 159 1.44 9.27 18.61
C LEU A 159 1.07 8.88 17.17
N ALA A 160 -0.22 9.05 16.84
CA ALA A 160 -0.77 8.81 15.50
C ALA A 160 -2.02 9.66 15.25
N PRO A 161 -2.48 9.84 13.99
CA PRO A 161 -3.74 10.51 13.72
C PRO A 161 -4.94 9.65 14.12
N ASN A 162 -6.00 10.28 14.60
CA ASN A 162 -7.22 9.60 15.04
C ASN A 162 -8.09 9.15 13.84
N TYR A 163 -7.73 8.04 13.22
CA TYR A 163 -8.50 7.37 12.17
C TYR A 163 -8.12 5.86 12.16
N PRO A 164 -8.76 4.97 11.35
CA PRO A 164 -8.52 3.53 11.44
C PRO A 164 -7.03 3.14 11.45
N ALA A 165 -6.24 3.59 10.46
CA ALA A 165 -4.82 3.22 10.42
C ALA A 165 -4.00 3.80 11.60
N GLY A 166 -4.37 4.95 12.15
CA GLY A 166 -3.70 5.49 13.33
C GLY A 166 -3.96 4.67 14.59
N LYS A 167 -5.18 4.13 14.72
CA LYS A 167 -5.53 3.20 15.81
C LYS A 167 -4.81 1.87 15.66
N ASP A 168 -4.80 1.33 14.44
CA ASP A 168 -4.06 0.11 14.10
C ASP A 168 -2.56 0.30 14.42
N ALA A 169 -1.98 1.45 14.05
CA ALA A 169 -0.58 1.77 14.28
C ALA A 169 -0.18 1.68 15.75
N LEU A 170 -0.89 2.37 16.64
CA LEU A 170 -0.55 2.34 18.07
C LEU A 170 -0.89 0.99 18.72
N THR A 171 -1.89 0.28 18.19
CA THR A 171 -2.21 -1.09 18.61
C THR A 171 -1.08 -2.06 18.22
N GLY A 172 -0.59 -1.98 16.98
CA GLY A 172 0.51 -2.80 16.49
C GLY A 172 1.79 -2.55 17.29
N PHE A 173 2.18 -1.29 17.48
CA PHE A 173 3.35 -0.96 18.30
C PHE A 173 3.25 -1.58 19.69
N LYS A 174 2.14 -1.39 20.40
CA LYS A 174 1.92 -1.91 21.74
C LYS A 174 1.89 -3.45 21.83
N ARG A 175 1.52 -4.13 20.75
CA ARG A 175 1.48 -5.61 20.72
C ARG A 175 2.87 -6.23 20.84
N PHE A 176 3.89 -5.55 20.31
CA PHE A 176 5.28 -6.02 20.28
C PHE A 176 6.22 -5.22 21.18
N TYR A 177 5.71 -4.21 21.87
CA TYR A 177 6.50 -3.44 22.85
C TYR A 177 6.29 -3.96 24.26
N GLU A 178 7.38 -4.35 24.93
CA GLU A 178 7.38 -4.86 26.28
C GLU A 178 7.87 -3.80 27.28
N GLY A 179 7.02 -2.84 27.64
CA GLY A 179 7.39 -1.76 28.56
C GLY A 179 6.24 -0.82 28.88
N GLU A 180 6.56 0.25 29.64
CA GLU A 180 5.61 1.31 29.96
C GLU A 180 5.73 2.44 28.95
N LEU A 181 4.61 3.05 28.58
CA LEU A 181 4.62 4.24 27.74
C LEU A 181 4.74 5.51 28.59
N ALA A 182 5.56 6.46 28.14
CA ALA A 182 5.56 7.81 28.71
C ALA A 182 4.27 8.58 28.37
N GLY A 183 3.65 8.23 27.25
CA GLY A 183 2.37 8.78 26.84
C GLY A 183 1.89 8.19 25.49
N GLU A 184 0.59 8.26 25.29
CA GLU A 184 -0.08 7.89 24.05
C GLU A 184 -1.02 9.01 23.63
N LEU A 185 -0.95 9.42 22.35
CA LEU A 185 -1.72 10.56 21.87
C LEU A 185 -2.24 10.36 20.45
N TYR A 186 -3.48 10.80 20.23
CA TYR A 186 -4.08 10.84 18.90
C TYR A 186 -4.23 12.29 18.44
N THR A 187 -3.65 12.62 17.28
CA THR A 187 -3.75 13.93 16.63
C THR A 187 -4.97 13.99 15.70
N GLN A 188 -5.29 15.17 15.20
CA GLN A 188 -6.31 15.29 14.15
C GLN A 188 -5.74 14.83 12.81
N LEU A 189 -6.53 14.07 12.02
CA LEU A 189 -6.14 13.69 10.66
C LEU A 189 -6.01 14.93 9.77
N GLY A 190 -4.80 15.13 9.21
CA GLY A 190 -4.48 16.31 8.40
C GLY A 190 -3.95 17.51 9.19
N GLN A 191 -3.68 17.36 10.49
CA GLN A 191 -3.05 18.39 11.33
C GLN A 191 -1.69 18.80 10.78
N THR A 192 -1.35 20.09 10.92
CA THR A 192 -0.07 20.65 10.46
C THR A 192 0.69 21.43 11.52
N ASP A 193 0.06 21.74 12.65
CA ASP A 193 0.68 22.37 13.82
C ASP A 193 0.70 21.40 14.99
N TYR A 194 1.88 21.13 15.53
CA TYR A 194 2.14 20.13 16.57
C TYR A 194 2.78 20.73 17.84
N ALA A 195 2.70 22.06 18.02
CA ALA A 195 3.31 22.71 19.18
C ALA A 195 2.80 22.15 20.51
N GLY A 196 1.50 21.83 20.59
CA GLY A 196 0.88 21.24 21.78
C GLY A 196 1.36 19.83 22.09
N GLU A 197 1.47 18.99 21.06
CA GLU A 197 1.96 17.59 21.17
C GLU A 197 3.44 17.57 21.55
N ILE A 198 4.26 18.43 20.94
CA ILE A 198 5.69 18.57 21.24
C ILE A 198 5.90 19.03 22.69
N ALA A 199 5.05 19.93 23.20
CA ALA A 199 5.11 20.34 24.60
C ALA A 199 4.77 19.18 25.56
N GLN A 200 3.81 18.31 25.20
CA GLN A 200 3.48 17.11 25.98
C GLN A 200 4.62 16.08 25.94
N ILE A 201 5.23 15.84 24.77
CA ILE A 201 6.42 14.97 24.65
C ILE A 201 7.54 15.46 25.56
N ARG A 202 7.85 16.77 25.54
CA ARG A 202 8.86 17.40 26.40
C ARG A 202 8.60 17.16 27.89
N ALA A 203 7.35 17.24 28.31
CA ALA A 203 6.95 17.12 29.72
C ALA A 203 6.81 15.66 30.19
N SER A 204 6.76 14.70 29.28
CA SER A 204 6.42 13.29 29.58
C SER A 204 7.54 12.49 30.27
N GLY A 205 8.79 12.95 30.15
CA GLY A 205 9.96 12.16 30.59
C GLY A 205 10.22 10.93 29.68
N ALA A 206 9.77 10.98 28.44
CA ALA A 206 10.03 9.94 27.46
C ALA A 206 11.52 9.79 27.18
N ASP A 207 11.97 8.56 26.92
CA ASP A 207 13.33 8.22 26.50
C ASP A 207 13.45 8.01 24.99
N SER A 208 12.32 7.90 24.30
CA SER A 208 12.23 7.76 22.84
C SER A 208 10.88 8.21 22.32
N LEU A 209 10.77 8.42 21.01
CA LEU A 209 9.56 8.85 20.35
C LEU A 209 9.23 7.93 19.19
N PHE A 210 8.03 7.36 19.19
CA PHE A 210 7.43 6.69 18.03
C PHE A 210 6.28 7.54 17.48
N PHE A 211 6.22 7.74 16.17
CA PHE A 211 5.07 8.37 15.56
C PHE A 211 4.71 7.77 14.19
N PHE A 212 3.41 7.72 13.92
CA PHE A 212 2.85 7.46 12.61
C PHE A 212 2.12 8.70 12.10
N LEU A 213 2.72 9.43 11.17
CA LEU A 213 2.15 10.65 10.56
C LEU A 213 2.49 10.64 9.06
N PRO A 214 1.65 10.04 8.19
CA PRO A 214 1.97 9.87 6.78
C PRO A 214 1.94 11.19 5.99
N GLY A 215 2.81 11.31 4.99
CA GLY A 215 2.86 12.41 4.05
C GLY A 215 3.15 13.77 4.70
N GLY A 216 2.39 14.79 4.34
CA GLY A 216 2.59 16.16 4.83
C GLY A 216 2.48 16.33 6.35
N MET A 217 1.77 15.44 7.05
CA MET A 217 1.71 15.43 8.51
C MET A 217 3.08 15.11 9.12
N GLY A 218 3.76 14.08 8.62
CA GLY A 218 5.10 13.68 9.07
C GLY A 218 6.14 14.76 8.79
N ILE A 219 6.09 15.37 7.60
CA ILE A 219 6.97 16.48 7.23
C ILE A 219 6.81 17.64 8.21
N SER A 220 5.56 18.05 8.49
CA SER A 220 5.28 19.17 9.42
C SER A 220 5.72 18.86 10.83
N PHE A 221 5.44 17.64 11.32
CA PHE A 221 5.83 17.21 12.66
C PHE A 221 7.36 17.19 12.83
N MET A 222 8.08 16.50 11.94
CA MET A 222 9.54 16.37 12.04
C MET A 222 10.26 17.72 12.03
N LYS A 223 9.83 18.64 11.17
CA LYS A 223 10.40 20.01 11.14
C LYS A 223 10.19 20.75 12.46
N GLN A 224 9.00 20.68 13.03
CA GLN A 224 8.68 21.33 14.31
C GLN A 224 9.38 20.61 15.47
N PHE A 225 9.45 19.30 15.46
CA PHE A 225 10.14 18.50 16.48
C PHE A 225 11.65 18.81 16.49
N ALA A 226 12.30 18.81 15.34
CA ALA A 226 13.71 19.19 15.22
C ALA A 226 13.96 20.64 15.69
N ALA A 227 13.09 21.58 15.30
CA ALA A 227 13.20 22.98 15.74
C ALA A 227 12.95 23.17 17.25
N SER A 228 12.31 22.21 17.91
CA SER A 228 12.03 22.30 19.35
C SER A 228 13.27 22.09 20.22
N GLY A 229 14.35 21.50 19.68
CA GLY A 229 15.57 21.18 20.43
C GLY A 229 15.39 20.01 21.43
N ILE A 230 14.35 19.20 21.28
CA ILE A 230 14.23 17.94 22.04
C ILE A 230 15.16 16.92 21.40
N ASP A 231 16.01 16.32 22.21
CA ASP A 231 16.98 15.29 21.81
C ASP A 231 16.46 13.91 22.29
N LEU A 232 15.66 13.27 21.46
CA LEU A 232 15.15 11.93 21.69
C LEU A 232 15.37 11.08 20.43
N PRO A 233 15.74 9.80 20.58
CA PRO A 233 15.67 8.83 19.48
C PRO A 233 14.26 8.81 18.88
N VAL A 234 14.19 8.97 17.56
CA VAL A 234 12.93 8.97 16.82
C VAL A 234 12.83 7.68 16.01
N MET A 235 11.64 7.05 16.05
CA MET A 235 11.31 5.90 15.25
C MET A 235 9.87 6.02 14.71
N GLY A 236 9.58 5.31 13.65
CA GLY A 236 8.24 5.28 13.05
C GLY A 236 8.13 4.26 11.93
N PRO A 237 6.99 4.15 11.28
CA PRO A 237 6.86 3.35 10.08
C PRO A 237 7.40 4.10 8.86
N ALA A 238 7.66 3.37 7.80
CA ALA A 238 8.07 3.90 6.51
C ALA A 238 7.18 5.04 5.99
N PHE A 239 5.90 5.05 6.32
CA PHE A 239 4.94 6.08 5.89
C PHE A 239 5.35 7.52 6.24
N SER A 240 6.14 7.69 7.30
CA SER A 240 6.63 8.98 7.79
C SER A 240 8.03 9.31 7.29
N PHE A 241 8.75 8.31 6.75
CA PHE A 241 10.16 8.41 6.36
C PHE A 241 10.46 7.79 4.99
N ASP A 242 9.44 7.74 4.12
CA ASP A 242 9.61 7.16 2.81
C ASP A 242 10.32 8.09 1.82
N GLN A 243 10.89 7.50 0.76
CA GLN A 243 11.69 8.22 -0.23
C GLN A 243 11.00 9.48 -0.77
N GLY A 244 9.69 9.41 -1.00
CA GLY A 244 8.90 10.53 -1.54
C GLY A 244 8.82 11.76 -0.60
N ILE A 245 9.13 11.62 0.68
CA ILE A 245 9.03 12.71 1.66
C ILE A 245 10.36 13.10 2.30
N LEU A 246 11.40 12.25 2.22
CA LEU A 246 12.69 12.50 2.88
C LEU A 246 13.31 13.83 2.46
N GLY A 247 13.27 14.17 1.17
CA GLY A 247 13.77 15.44 0.69
C GLY A 247 13.09 16.67 1.31
N ALA A 248 11.82 16.55 1.68
CA ALA A 248 11.07 17.62 2.35
C ALA A 248 11.32 17.66 3.86
N VAL A 249 11.61 16.54 4.50
CA VAL A 249 11.98 16.46 5.93
C VAL A 249 13.41 16.99 6.12
N GLY A 250 14.32 16.63 5.20
CA GLY A 250 15.71 17.04 5.25
C GLY A 250 16.53 16.29 6.29
N GLU A 251 17.64 16.88 6.72
CA GLU A 251 18.62 16.30 7.65
C GLU A 251 18.01 15.91 9.02
N ALA A 252 16.87 16.47 9.38
CA ALA A 252 16.15 16.10 10.60
C ALA A 252 15.72 14.61 10.63
N ALA A 253 15.71 13.95 9.48
CA ALA A 253 15.41 12.52 9.39
C ALA A 253 16.64 11.60 9.52
N LEU A 254 17.88 12.12 9.46
CA LEU A 254 19.09 11.31 9.52
C LEU A 254 19.15 10.47 10.79
N GLY A 255 19.49 9.17 10.61
CA GLY A 255 19.59 8.21 11.70
C GLY A 255 18.26 7.66 12.22
N VAL A 256 17.12 8.18 11.76
CA VAL A 256 15.80 7.69 12.16
C VAL A 256 15.62 6.24 11.73
N LYS A 257 15.20 5.39 12.67
CA LYS A 257 14.84 3.99 12.40
C LYS A 257 13.38 3.88 11.99
N ASN A 258 13.11 3.10 10.95
CA ASN A 258 11.73 2.95 10.49
C ASN A 258 11.41 1.54 9.98
N GLY A 259 10.18 1.10 10.25
CA GLY A 259 9.65 -0.21 9.84
C GLY A 259 9.09 -0.19 8.44
N SER A 260 9.44 -1.15 7.59
CA SER A 260 8.96 -1.25 6.22
C SER A 260 8.95 -2.70 5.72
N GLN A 261 8.00 -3.01 4.85
CA GLN A 261 7.96 -4.28 4.11
C GLN A 261 8.82 -4.24 2.83
N TRP A 262 9.30 -3.05 2.46
CA TRP A 262 10.09 -2.85 1.25
C TRP A 262 11.21 -1.84 1.46
N SER A 263 12.30 -2.04 0.74
CA SER A 263 13.39 -1.07 0.62
C SER A 263 14.05 -1.20 -0.76
N LYS A 264 14.61 -0.11 -1.28
CA LYS A 264 15.32 -0.12 -2.57
C LYS A 264 16.51 -1.07 -2.61
N ASP A 265 17.07 -1.40 -1.46
CA ASP A 265 18.25 -2.23 -1.29
C ASP A 265 17.94 -3.71 -0.95
N ILE A 266 16.67 -4.16 -1.06
CA ILE A 266 16.34 -5.59 -1.06
C ILE A 266 17.08 -6.27 -2.21
N ASP A 267 17.92 -7.27 -1.89
CA ASP A 267 18.79 -7.94 -2.84
C ASP A 267 18.07 -9.06 -3.60
N ASN A 268 17.21 -8.69 -4.54
CA ASN A 268 16.66 -9.60 -5.54
C ASN A 268 16.64 -8.94 -6.92
N GLU A 269 16.59 -9.76 -7.99
CA GLU A 269 16.64 -9.31 -9.38
C GLU A 269 15.46 -8.41 -9.74
N THR A 270 14.27 -8.78 -9.29
CA THR A 270 13.02 -8.03 -9.58
C THR A 270 13.06 -6.63 -8.97
N ASN A 271 13.53 -6.52 -7.71
CA ASN A 271 13.66 -5.22 -7.04
C ASN A 271 14.69 -4.33 -7.73
N ARG A 272 15.86 -4.86 -8.06
CA ARG A 272 16.89 -4.09 -8.77
C ARG A 272 16.37 -3.56 -10.11
N ALA A 273 15.72 -4.42 -10.91
CA ALA A 273 15.14 -4.04 -12.18
C ALA A 273 14.00 -3.01 -12.03
N PHE A 274 13.18 -3.15 -10.99
CA PHE A 274 12.12 -2.18 -10.65
C PHE A 274 12.72 -0.81 -10.32
N VAL A 275 13.70 -0.75 -9.40
CA VAL A 275 14.32 0.51 -8.97
C VAL A 275 14.95 1.23 -10.17
N GLU A 276 15.75 0.52 -10.98
CA GLU A 276 16.39 1.06 -12.17
C GLU A 276 15.38 1.58 -13.20
N SER A 277 14.36 0.79 -13.52
CA SER A 277 13.37 1.17 -14.51
C SER A 277 12.46 2.31 -14.04
N PHE A 278 12.12 2.36 -12.73
CA PHE A 278 11.34 3.45 -12.17
C PHE A 278 12.13 4.78 -12.21
N GLU A 279 13.40 4.72 -11.84
CA GLU A 279 14.27 5.90 -11.89
C GLU A 279 14.46 6.39 -13.33
N ALA A 280 14.66 5.48 -14.28
CA ALA A 280 14.77 5.81 -15.70
C ALA A 280 13.49 6.45 -16.27
N GLU A 281 12.31 5.99 -15.85
CA GLU A 281 11.02 6.48 -16.35
C GLU A 281 10.60 7.82 -15.71
N TYR A 282 10.81 7.97 -14.39
CA TYR A 282 10.25 9.09 -13.63
C TYR A 282 11.31 10.06 -13.10
N GLY A 283 12.62 9.80 -13.27
CA GLY A 283 13.72 10.68 -12.86
C GLY A 283 13.86 10.84 -11.35
N ARG A 284 13.35 9.89 -10.56
CA ARG A 284 13.41 9.88 -9.09
C ARG A 284 13.46 8.45 -8.55
N LEU A 285 14.02 8.28 -7.37
CA LEU A 285 13.99 6.99 -6.68
C LEU A 285 12.55 6.57 -6.34
N PRO A 286 12.21 5.27 -6.47
CA PRO A 286 10.91 4.79 -6.07
C PRO A 286 10.73 4.84 -4.55
N SER A 287 9.47 4.95 -4.16
CA SER A 287 9.02 4.81 -2.79
C SER A 287 8.44 3.42 -2.52
N LEU A 288 8.12 3.11 -1.25
CA LEU A 288 7.36 1.92 -0.92
C LEU A 288 5.99 1.91 -1.63
N TYR A 289 5.38 3.08 -1.83
CA TYR A 289 4.10 3.21 -2.53
C TYR A 289 4.22 2.85 -4.01
N ALA A 290 5.34 3.22 -4.65
CA ALA A 290 5.62 2.85 -6.02
C ALA A 290 5.81 1.32 -6.16
N SER A 291 6.57 0.69 -5.23
CA SER A 291 6.80 -0.76 -5.27
C SER A 291 5.50 -1.56 -5.13
N GLN A 292 4.61 -1.15 -4.23
CA GLN A 292 3.35 -1.87 -4.04
C GLN A 292 2.33 -1.61 -5.16
N GLY A 293 2.37 -0.43 -5.80
CA GLY A 293 1.63 -0.18 -7.03
C GLY A 293 2.10 -1.10 -8.16
N PHE A 294 3.41 -1.24 -8.31
CA PHE A 294 4.05 -2.14 -9.27
C PHE A 294 3.66 -3.61 -9.03
N ASP A 295 3.78 -4.08 -7.79
CA ASP A 295 3.41 -5.45 -7.41
C ASP A 295 1.89 -5.70 -7.59
N THR A 296 1.04 -4.71 -7.33
CA THR A 296 -0.41 -4.83 -7.54
C THR A 296 -0.75 -5.04 -9.01
N ALA A 297 -0.13 -4.29 -9.91
CA ALA A 297 -0.33 -4.50 -11.35
C ALA A 297 0.20 -5.85 -11.79
N ASN A 298 1.37 -6.28 -11.33
CA ASN A 298 1.94 -7.58 -11.67
C ASN A 298 1.08 -8.76 -11.16
N LEU A 299 0.47 -8.65 -9.98
CA LEU A 299 -0.50 -9.64 -9.49
C LEU A 299 -1.71 -9.74 -10.43
N ILE A 300 -2.29 -8.61 -10.84
CA ILE A 300 -3.43 -8.58 -11.77
C ILE A 300 -3.04 -9.19 -13.11
N LEU A 301 -1.91 -8.79 -13.69
CA LEU A 301 -1.41 -9.28 -14.96
C LEU A 301 -1.10 -10.79 -14.92
N SER A 302 -0.55 -11.28 -13.82
CA SER A 302 -0.33 -12.71 -13.61
C SER A 302 -1.65 -13.48 -13.57
N ALA A 303 -2.65 -13.01 -12.84
CA ALA A 303 -3.96 -13.62 -12.80
C ALA A 303 -4.63 -13.64 -14.20
N MET A 304 -4.55 -12.53 -14.95
CA MET A 304 -5.06 -12.45 -16.33
C MET A 304 -4.37 -13.41 -17.29
N SER A 305 -3.12 -13.75 -17.05
CA SER A 305 -2.39 -14.71 -17.90
C SER A 305 -2.82 -16.16 -17.70
N THR A 306 -3.51 -16.46 -16.60
CA THR A 306 -3.87 -17.82 -16.19
C THR A 306 -5.37 -18.07 -16.15
N ALA A 307 -6.20 -17.04 -16.00
CA ALA A 307 -7.65 -17.15 -15.86
C ALA A 307 -8.38 -15.98 -16.54
N ASP A 308 -9.53 -16.28 -17.13
CA ASP A 308 -10.48 -15.28 -17.61
C ASP A 308 -11.21 -14.66 -16.39
N ILE A 309 -11.31 -13.34 -16.34
CA ILE A 309 -12.01 -12.62 -15.25
C ILE A 309 -13.52 -12.93 -15.23
N ALA A 310 -14.08 -13.37 -16.34
CA ALA A 310 -15.46 -13.85 -16.40
C ALA A 310 -15.69 -15.15 -15.59
N ASP A 311 -14.65 -16.00 -15.46
CA ASP A 311 -14.62 -17.11 -14.51
C ASP A 311 -14.05 -16.60 -13.16
N ARG A 312 -14.94 -16.04 -12.34
CA ARG A 312 -14.58 -15.40 -11.09
C ARG A 312 -13.85 -16.32 -10.11
N ASP A 313 -14.21 -17.59 -10.07
CA ASP A 313 -13.59 -18.54 -9.13
C ASP A 313 -12.18 -18.90 -9.59
N ALA A 314 -11.97 -19.12 -10.89
CA ALA A 314 -10.64 -19.33 -11.45
C ALA A 314 -9.77 -18.08 -11.29
N PHE A 315 -10.31 -16.89 -11.56
CA PHE A 315 -9.57 -15.63 -11.40
C PHE A 315 -9.19 -15.35 -9.94
N ARG A 316 -10.10 -15.61 -8.99
CA ARG A 316 -9.82 -15.51 -7.54
C ARG A 316 -8.72 -16.49 -7.13
N ALA A 317 -8.77 -17.73 -7.63
CA ALA A 317 -7.73 -18.71 -7.34
C ALA A 317 -6.37 -18.28 -7.91
N ALA A 318 -6.34 -17.67 -9.10
CA ALA A 318 -5.13 -17.10 -9.69
C ALA A 318 -4.57 -15.92 -8.88
N LEU A 319 -5.42 -15.01 -8.42
CA LEU A 319 -5.00 -13.93 -7.51
C LEU A 319 -4.42 -14.50 -6.21
N LYS A 320 -5.08 -15.47 -5.60
CA LYS A 320 -4.64 -16.10 -4.35
C LYS A 320 -3.33 -16.87 -4.50
N ALA A 321 -3.08 -17.46 -5.65
CA ALA A 321 -1.82 -18.16 -5.94
C ALA A 321 -0.61 -17.21 -5.88
N ALA A 322 -0.82 -15.91 -6.11
CA ALA A 322 0.21 -14.88 -6.10
C ALA A 322 1.43 -15.23 -6.97
N ASP A 323 1.17 -15.86 -8.13
CA ASP A 323 2.23 -16.33 -9.04
C ASP A 323 2.78 -15.15 -9.86
N PHE A 324 3.43 -14.23 -9.18
CA PHE A 324 4.13 -13.09 -9.78
C PHE A 324 5.46 -12.85 -9.06
N LYS A 325 6.39 -12.18 -9.72
CA LYS A 325 7.66 -11.81 -9.13
C LYS A 325 7.51 -10.49 -8.38
N SER A 326 7.49 -10.57 -7.04
CA SER A 326 7.40 -9.39 -6.19
C SER A 326 8.75 -8.67 -6.08
N THR A 327 8.70 -7.34 -5.97
CA THR A 327 9.85 -6.50 -5.60
C THR A 327 10.40 -6.85 -4.22
N ARG A 328 9.60 -7.49 -3.37
CA ARG A 328 9.95 -7.89 -2.00
C ARG A 328 10.56 -9.29 -1.91
N GLY A 329 10.63 -10.04 -3.03
CA GLY A 329 11.08 -11.43 -3.05
C GLY A 329 9.92 -12.39 -2.75
N ASP A 330 10.11 -13.28 -1.78
CA ASP A 330 9.09 -14.25 -1.41
C ASP A 330 7.84 -13.56 -0.90
N PHE A 331 6.72 -13.88 -1.52
CA PHE A 331 5.41 -13.28 -1.25
C PHE A 331 4.32 -14.33 -1.30
N SER A 332 3.48 -14.37 -0.28
CA SER A 332 2.28 -15.21 -0.27
C SER A 332 1.14 -14.51 0.45
N PHE A 333 -0.08 -14.98 0.20
CA PHE A 333 -1.26 -14.52 0.94
C PHE A 333 -1.60 -15.47 2.09
N GLY A 334 -1.93 -14.90 3.23
CA GLY A 334 -2.62 -15.60 4.31
C GLY A 334 -4.06 -15.99 3.92
N ASN A 335 -4.77 -16.66 4.83
CA ASN A 335 -6.16 -17.06 4.64
C ASN A 335 -7.10 -15.86 4.41
N ASN A 336 -6.76 -14.69 4.94
CA ASN A 336 -7.49 -13.43 4.83
C ASN A 336 -7.06 -12.55 3.65
N HIS A 337 -6.27 -13.09 2.73
CA HIS A 337 -5.71 -12.40 1.57
C HIS A 337 -4.88 -11.13 1.90
N HIS A 338 -4.25 -11.13 3.08
CA HIS A 338 -3.20 -10.18 3.44
C HIS A 338 -1.83 -10.86 3.30
N PRO A 339 -0.73 -10.09 3.08
CA PRO A 339 0.58 -10.66 2.84
C PRO A 339 1.13 -11.40 4.06
N ILE A 340 1.85 -12.49 3.78
CA ILE A 340 2.86 -13.07 4.66
C ILE A 340 4.20 -12.67 4.04
N GLN A 341 5.02 -11.91 4.77
CA GLN A 341 6.23 -11.29 4.24
C GLN A 341 7.18 -10.84 5.35
N ASP A 342 8.42 -10.60 4.99
CA ASP A 342 9.39 -9.97 5.89
C ASP A 342 9.07 -8.50 6.13
N ILE A 343 9.30 -8.07 7.37
CA ILE A 343 9.24 -6.67 7.77
C ILE A 343 10.61 -6.24 8.29
N TYR A 344 11.16 -5.23 7.65
CA TYR A 344 12.51 -4.74 7.89
C TYR A 344 12.53 -3.55 8.86
N VAL A 345 13.61 -3.44 9.63
CA VAL A 345 14.04 -2.19 10.24
C VAL A 345 15.01 -1.51 9.26
N ARG A 346 14.71 -0.28 8.89
CA ARG A 346 15.55 0.56 8.03
C ARG A 346 16.07 1.75 8.80
N GLU A 347 17.12 2.36 8.29
CA GLU A 347 17.67 3.63 8.76
C GLU A 347 17.70 4.65 7.64
N VAL A 348 17.35 5.90 7.97
CA VAL A 348 17.54 7.02 7.06
C VAL A 348 19.01 7.40 7.04
N VAL A 349 19.62 7.32 5.86
CA VAL A 349 21.05 7.59 5.62
C VAL A 349 21.24 8.58 4.50
N MET A 350 22.45 9.16 4.41
CA MET A 350 22.89 9.95 3.27
C MET A 350 23.73 9.05 2.32
N GLU A 351 23.30 8.92 1.08
CA GLU A 351 24.07 8.26 0.01
C GLU A 351 24.44 9.30 -1.06
N GLY A 352 25.72 9.70 -1.09
CA GLY A 352 26.11 10.89 -1.83
C GLY A 352 25.39 12.12 -1.29
N ASP A 353 24.64 12.81 -2.13
CA ASP A 353 23.83 13.98 -1.76
C ASP A 353 22.33 13.65 -1.59
N VAL A 354 21.95 12.37 -1.53
CA VAL A 354 20.55 11.94 -1.46
C VAL A 354 20.26 11.29 -0.12
N LEU A 355 19.24 11.80 0.57
CA LEU A 355 18.63 11.14 1.72
C LEU A 355 17.82 9.93 1.23
N THR A 356 18.09 8.77 1.81
CA THR A 356 17.44 7.50 1.45
C THR A 356 17.34 6.57 2.64
N ASN A 357 16.70 5.43 2.47
CA ASN A 357 16.63 4.39 3.48
C ASN A 357 17.55 3.22 3.15
N ARG A 358 18.14 2.60 4.18
CA ARG A 358 18.92 1.37 4.08
C ARG A 358 18.40 0.35 5.10
N ILE A 359 18.30 -0.92 4.71
CA ILE A 359 17.98 -2.01 5.61
C ILE A 359 19.09 -2.16 6.65
N VAL A 360 18.68 -2.24 7.92
CA VAL A 360 19.56 -2.54 9.06
C VAL A 360 19.42 -4.00 9.45
N SER A 361 18.19 -4.51 9.48
CA SER A 361 17.88 -5.89 9.84
C SER A 361 16.51 -6.32 9.30
N VAL A 362 16.31 -7.63 9.20
CA VAL A 362 14.97 -8.21 9.19
C VAL A 362 14.48 -8.18 10.63
N GLY A 363 13.38 -7.49 10.88
CA GLY A 363 12.83 -7.36 12.23
C GLY A 363 11.77 -8.40 12.54
N LEU A 364 10.96 -8.79 11.53
CA LEU A 364 9.97 -9.87 11.61
C LEU A 364 10.05 -10.68 10.31
N GLU A 365 10.34 -11.98 10.42
CA GLU A 365 10.44 -12.91 9.28
C GLU A 365 9.09 -13.57 9.01
N ASP A 366 8.72 -13.78 7.75
CA ASP A 366 7.47 -14.45 7.31
C ASP A 366 6.25 -14.00 8.13
N HIS A 367 6.16 -12.70 8.37
CA HIS A 367 5.20 -12.14 9.31
C HIS A 367 3.78 -12.15 8.75
N GLN A 368 2.86 -12.81 9.47
CA GLN A 368 1.43 -12.79 9.23
C GLN A 368 0.73 -11.85 10.23
N ASP A 369 -0.30 -11.15 9.78
CA ASP A 369 -1.05 -10.25 10.65
C ASP A 369 -1.84 -10.95 11.76
N ALA A 370 -2.07 -10.22 12.85
CA ALA A 370 -2.74 -10.73 14.05
C ALA A 370 -4.24 -11.02 13.86
N TYR A 371 -4.85 -10.62 12.75
CA TYR A 371 -6.29 -10.71 12.50
C TYR A 371 -6.68 -11.87 11.59
N ALA A 372 -5.70 -12.57 11.01
CA ALA A 372 -5.94 -13.70 10.12
C ALA A 372 -6.82 -14.79 10.76
N GLY A 373 -6.69 -15.01 12.08
CA GLY A 373 -7.53 -15.94 12.83
C GLY A 373 -8.99 -15.52 13.02
N ASP A 374 -9.30 -14.24 12.85
CA ASP A 374 -10.67 -13.69 12.94
C ASP A 374 -11.42 -13.73 11.60
N CYS A 375 -10.74 -14.05 10.51
CA CYS A 375 -11.31 -14.17 9.17
C CYS A 375 -12.02 -15.51 9.00
N GLY A 376 -13.29 -15.46 8.63
CA GLY A 376 -14.15 -16.65 8.49
C GLY A 376 -14.18 -17.27 7.08
N MET A 377 -13.20 -16.94 6.21
CA MET A 377 -13.10 -17.52 4.85
C MET A 377 -12.50 -18.90 4.86
#